data_9efc1388c96cfde15530fb22244fb60a
#
_entry.id   9efc1388c96cfde15530fb22244fb60a
#
_cell.length_a   1.000
_cell.length_b   1.000
_cell.length_c   1.000
_cell.angle_alpha   90.00
_cell.angle_beta   90.00
_cell.angle_gamma   90.00
#
_symmetry.space_group_name_H-M   'P 1'
#
loop_
_entity.id
_entity.type
_entity.pdbx_description
1 polymer ?
#
loop_
_entity_poly.entity_id
_entity_poly.type
_entity_poly.pdbx_seq_one_letter_code
_entity_poly.pdbx_strand_id
1 'polypeptide(L)' 'MELVSFICNVSLKEGLPFVHAHAALGRSDLSLVGGHFNEWIVNPNVEIWLQPERKAVVRELDEGCGLYLMNLPKLL' A
#
# COMPACT_ATOMS: atom_id res chain seq x y z
N MET A 1 -2.92 17.02 10.65
CA MET A 1 -2.66 16.84 9.20
C MET A 1 -3.83 16.14 8.56
N GLU A 2 -4.05 16.41 7.29
CA GLU A 2 -5.11 15.77 6.54
C GLU A 2 -4.53 14.74 5.59
N LEU A 3 -5.23 13.63 5.40
CA LEU A 3 -4.87 12.65 4.39
C LEU A 3 -5.28 13.17 3.01
N VAL A 4 -4.30 13.48 2.18
CA VAL A 4 -4.54 14.01 0.83
C VAL A 4 -4.68 12.86 -0.17
N SER A 5 -3.81 11.87 -0.06
CA SER A 5 -3.79 10.74 -0.97
C SER A 5 -3.26 9.50 -0.25
N PHE A 6 -3.88 8.37 -0.56
CA PHE A 6 -3.46 7.07 -0.06
C PHE A 6 -3.67 6.04 -1.14
N ILE A 7 -2.59 5.39 -1.53
CA ILE A 7 -2.63 4.33 -2.53
C ILE A 7 -2.05 3.07 -1.89
N CYS A 8 -2.82 2.00 -1.96
CA CYS A 8 -2.49 0.77 -1.26
C CYS A 8 -2.87 -0.43 -2.11
N ASN A 9 -2.10 -1.47 -1.99
CA ASN A 9 -2.52 -2.80 -2.40
C ASN A 9 -2.19 -3.81 -1.30
N VAL A 10 -2.96 -4.88 -1.26
CA VAL A 10 -2.74 -5.97 -0.32
C VAL A 10 -2.46 -7.23 -1.11
N SER A 11 -1.36 -7.87 -0.82
CA SER A 11 -0.92 -9.10 -1.45
C SER A 11 -0.52 -10.11 -0.39
N LEU A 12 -0.06 -11.28 -0.79
CA LEU A 12 0.46 -12.29 0.11
C LEU A 12 1.98 -12.32 0.02
N LYS A 13 2.62 -12.31 1.18
CA LYS A 13 4.06 -12.48 1.33
C LYS A 13 4.28 -13.56 2.36
N GLU A 14 4.92 -14.65 1.95
CA GLU A 14 5.15 -15.80 2.82
C GLU A 14 3.86 -16.32 3.47
N GLY A 15 2.76 -16.32 2.71
CA GLY A 15 1.46 -16.80 3.17
C GLY A 15 0.69 -15.84 4.06
N LEU A 16 1.20 -14.66 4.32
CA LEU A 16 0.57 -13.65 5.18
C LEU A 16 0.19 -12.42 4.37
N PRO A 17 -0.88 -11.71 4.77
CA PRO A 17 -1.21 -10.44 4.13
C PRO A 17 -0.06 -9.45 4.25
N PHE A 18 0.23 -8.81 3.13
CA PHE A 18 1.25 -7.77 3.05
C PHE A 18 0.63 -6.52 2.45
N VAL A 19 0.70 -5.42 3.18
CA VAL A 19 0.18 -4.13 2.76
C VAL A 19 1.32 -3.29 2.21
N HIS A 20 1.19 -2.90 0.95
CA HIS A 20 2.11 -1.95 0.32
C HIS A 20 1.36 -0.65 0.09
N ALA A 21 1.75 0.40 0.78
CA ALA A 21 1.02 1.65 0.77
C ALA A 21 1.95 2.85 0.75
N HIS A 22 1.52 3.86 0.02
CA HIS A 22 2.12 5.18 0.04
C HIS A 22 1.04 6.20 0.34
N ALA A 23 1.42 7.24 1.06
CA ALA A 23 0.49 8.26 1.47
C ALA A 23 1.09 9.65 1.36
N ALA A 24 0.22 10.64 1.15
CA ALA A 24 0.58 12.04 1.21
C ALA A 24 -0.32 12.73 2.23
N LEU A 25 0.27 13.52 3.09
CA LEU A 25 -0.40 14.26 4.15
C LEU A 25 -0.26 15.75 3.91
N GLY A 26 -1.34 16.47 4.11
CA GLY A 26 -1.36 17.93 4.04
C GLY A 26 -1.18 18.56 5.40
N ARG A 27 -0.31 19.54 5.47
CA ARG A 27 -0.17 20.41 6.64
C ARG A 27 -1.05 21.62 6.51
N SER A 28 -1.26 22.32 7.62
CA SER A 28 -2.07 23.53 7.65
C SER A 28 -1.53 24.66 6.79
N ASP A 29 -0.24 24.68 6.50
CA ASP A 29 0.39 25.64 5.61
C ASP A 29 0.32 25.23 4.13
N LEU A 30 -0.42 24.17 3.81
CA LEU A 30 -0.59 23.61 2.47
C LEU A 30 0.63 22.88 1.93
N SER A 31 1.64 22.68 2.73
CA SER A 31 2.76 21.81 2.34
C SER A 31 2.39 20.33 2.51
N LEU A 32 3.07 19.48 1.78
CA LEU A 32 2.85 18.05 1.78
C LEU A 32 4.06 17.29 2.34
N VAL A 33 3.76 16.23 3.07
CA VAL A 33 4.74 15.23 3.47
C VAL A 33 4.20 13.86 3.10
N GLY A 34 5.07 12.92 2.76
CA GLY A 34 4.59 11.60 2.37
C GLY A 34 5.71 10.63 2.04
N GLY A 35 5.28 9.43 1.69
CA GLY A 35 6.15 8.33 1.35
C GLY A 35 5.55 7.00 1.77
N HIS A 36 6.41 6.05 2.14
CA HIS A 36 5.97 4.77 2.65
C HIS A 36 5.09 4.93 3.88
N PHE A 37 4.03 4.15 3.89
CA PHE A 37 3.11 4.08 5.01
C PHE A 37 3.35 2.79 5.80
N ASN A 38 3.53 2.92 7.11
CA ASN A 38 3.61 1.78 8.01
C ASN A 38 2.37 1.66 8.88
N GLU A 39 2.14 2.63 9.73
CA GLU A 39 0.93 2.67 10.53
C GLU A 39 0.60 4.10 10.93
N TRP A 40 -0.70 4.36 11.12
CA TRP A 40 -1.20 5.65 11.58
C TRP A 40 -2.31 5.45 12.58
N ILE A 41 -2.47 6.45 13.41
CA ILE A 41 -3.62 6.53 14.30
C ILE A 41 -4.62 7.48 13.64
N VAL A 42 -5.82 6.97 13.39
CA VAL A 42 -6.90 7.74 12.76
C VAL A 42 -7.64 8.51 13.83
N ASN A 43 -7.84 9.82 13.60
CA ASN A 43 -8.61 10.67 14.49
C ASN A 43 -9.16 11.87 13.70
N PRO A 44 -10.49 12.02 13.53
CA PRO A 44 -11.53 11.12 14.06
C PRO A 44 -11.89 9.94 13.17
N ASN A 45 -11.67 10.03 11.84
CA ASN A 45 -12.05 8.95 10.94
C ASN A 45 -11.28 8.98 9.64
N VAL A 46 -11.34 7.87 8.91
CA VAL A 46 -10.87 7.76 7.54
C VAL A 46 -11.88 6.93 6.75
N GLU A 47 -12.09 7.32 5.50
CA GLU A 47 -12.92 6.55 4.58
C GLU A 47 -12.00 5.87 3.56
N ILE A 48 -12.22 4.58 3.38
CA ILE A 48 -11.38 3.75 2.51
C ILE A 48 -12.24 3.07 1.46
N TRP A 49 -11.85 3.19 0.19
CA TRP A 49 -12.44 2.45 -0.90
C TRP A 49 -11.56 1.25 -1.21
N LEU A 50 -12.15 0.04 -1.18
CA LEU A 50 -11.46 -1.21 -1.47
C LEU A 50 -12.06 -1.85 -2.70
N GLN A 51 -11.19 -2.35 -3.57
CA GLN A 51 -11.58 -3.16 -4.71
C GLN A 51 -10.91 -4.52 -4.57
N PRO A 52 -11.66 -5.54 -4.11
CA PRO A 52 -11.09 -6.87 -3.99
C PRO A 52 -10.91 -7.51 -5.37
N GLU A 53 -9.84 -8.28 -5.52
CA GLU A 53 -9.57 -9.08 -6.69
C GLU A 53 -10.01 -10.53 -6.46
N ARG A 54 -10.31 -11.24 -7.54
CA ARG A 54 -10.75 -12.64 -7.45
C ARG A 54 -9.65 -13.60 -7.06
N LYS A 55 -8.42 -13.26 -7.39
CA LYS A 55 -7.24 -14.08 -7.11
C LYS A 55 -6.28 -13.32 -6.24
N ALA A 56 -5.68 -14.02 -5.29
CA ALA A 56 -4.62 -13.46 -4.50
C ALA A 56 -3.39 -13.19 -5.36
N VAL A 57 -2.76 -12.03 -5.16
CA VAL A 57 -1.46 -11.73 -5.73
C VAL A 57 -0.41 -12.10 -4.71
N VAL A 58 0.57 -12.89 -5.12
CA VAL A 58 1.64 -13.38 -4.25
C VAL A 58 2.92 -12.60 -4.54
N ARG A 59 3.63 -12.22 -3.49
CA ARG A 59 4.95 -11.62 -3.60
C ARG A 59 6.02 -12.67 -3.38
N GLU A 60 7.04 -12.63 -4.23
CA GLU A 60 8.18 -13.53 -4.17
C GLU A 60 9.47 -12.71 -4.09
N LEU A 61 10.45 -13.25 -3.39
CA LEU A 61 11.75 -12.61 -3.29
C LEU A 61 12.44 -12.60 -4.67
N ASP A 62 12.78 -11.41 -5.12
CA ASP A 62 13.64 -11.24 -6.30
C ASP A 62 15.08 -11.14 -5.81
N GLU A 63 15.88 -12.14 -6.07
CA GLU A 63 17.27 -12.19 -5.61
C GLU A 63 18.14 -11.13 -6.29
N GLY A 64 17.75 -10.68 -7.47
CA GLY A 64 18.49 -9.65 -8.19
C GLY A 64 18.45 -8.28 -7.53
N CYS A 65 17.33 -7.93 -6.87
CA CYS A 65 17.21 -6.64 -6.18
C CYS A 65 16.98 -6.76 -4.68
N GLY A 66 16.77 -7.96 -4.16
CA GLY A 66 16.53 -8.20 -2.74
C GLY A 66 15.15 -7.77 -2.25
N LEU A 67 14.21 -7.52 -3.15
CA LEU A 67 12.86 -7.08 -2.81
C LEU A 67 11.85 -8.20 -3.10
N TYR A 68 10.74 -8.17 -2.34
CA TYR A 68 9.58 -9.01 -2.64
C TYR A 68 8.71 -8.31 -3.67
N LEU A 69 8.65 -8.87 -4.87
CA LEU A 69 7.90 -8.32 -5.99
C LEU A 69 6.65 -9.15 -6.25
N MET A 70 5.61 -8.51 -6.77
CA MET A 70 4.40 -9.21 -7.15
C MET A 70 4.68 -10.19 -8.29
N ASN A 71 4.29 -11.44 -8.10
CA ASN A 71 4.25 -12.42 -9.16
C ASN A 71 2.91 -12.29 -9.87
N LEU A 72 2.89 -11.55 -10.95
CA LEU A 72 1.69 -11.35 -11.73
C LEU A 72 1.62 -12.43 -12.81
N PRO A 73 0.51 -13.17 -12.90
CA PRO A 73 0.34 -14.10 -14.00
C PRO A 73 0.36 -13.34 -15.31
N LYS A 74 0.90 -13.97 -16.35
CA LYS A 74 0.85 -13.38 -17.68
C LYS A 74 -0.61 -13.22 -18.08
N LEU A 75 -1.00 -11.97 -18.29
CA LEU A 75 -2.31 -11.67 -18.84
C LEU A 75 -2.22 -11.87 -20.36
N LEU A 76 -2.89 -12.87 -20.82
CA LEU A 76 -2.99 -13.15 -22.24
C LEU A 76 -4.37 -12.76 -22.73
#